data_b86bd96b26508058ba146b80524c9abe
#
_entry.id   b86bd96b26508058ba146b80524c9abe
#
_cell.length_a   1.000
_cell.length_b   1.000
_cell.length_c   1.000
_cell.angle_alpha   90.00
_cell.angle_beta   90.00
_cell.angle_gamma   90.00
#
_symmetry.space_group_name_H-M   'P 1'
#
loop_
_entity.id
_entity.type
_entity.pdbx_description
1 polymer ?
#
loop_
_entity_poly.entity_id
_entity_poly.type
_entity_poly.pdbx_seq_one_letter_code
_entity_poly.pdbx_strand_id
1 'polypeptide(L)'
;MNLYLSIRIVVICVVGLFTMPMAHALSLGDIKIKSALNDPLDAEITVHSTDAGEILNANIRLASQDVHDRAGLEITRHHLRMQFKPITTGKGKFAIQVTTERPVSEPVLEFIIEVTGGSSNLIRGYAVHLDPPNL
;
A
#
# COMPACT_ATOMS: atom_id res chain seq x y z
N MET A 1 -33.85 -1.88 47.30
CA MET A 1 -32.57 -2.18 46.86
C MET A 1 -32.41 -1.69 45.47
N ASN A 2 -31.81 -0.85 45.40
CA ASN A 2 -30.57 -0.65 44.82
C ASN A 2 -30.71 -0.09 43.43
N LEU A 3 -31.58 0.90 43.32
CA LEU A 3 -31.64 1.82 42.18
C LEU A 3 -30.25 2.43 41.92
N TYR A 4 -29.50 2.71 43.01
CA TYR A 4 -28.14 3.21 42.94
C TYR A 4 -27.12 2.21 42.33
N LEU A 5 -27.28 0.92 42.59
CA LEU A 5 -26.45 -0.14 42.02
C LEU A 5 -26.73 -0.31 40.54
N SER A 6 -28.00 -0.26 40.16
CA SER A 6 -28.41 -0.34 38.75
C SER A 6 -27.94 0.88 37.94
N ILE A 7 -28.00 2.08 38.51
CA ILE A 7 -27.49 3.30 37.88
C ILE A 7 -25.98 3.25 37.75
N ARG A 8 -25.24 2.73 38.72
CA ARG A 8 -23.79 2.56 38.65
C ARG A 8 -23.37 1.59 37.57
N ILE A 9 -24.07 0.48 37.40
CA ILE A 9 -23.79 -0.50 36.33
C ILE A 9 -24.07 0.09 34.96
N VAL A 10 -25.16 0.84 34.78
CA VAL A 10 -25.51 1.52 33.54
C VAL A 10 -24.47 2.58 33.19
N VAL A 11 -24.00 3.37 34.14
CA VAL A 11 -22.95 4.39 33.92
C VAL A 11 -21.63 3.75 33.52
N ILE A 12 -21.24 2.62 34.11
CA ILE A 12 -20.02 1.90 33.75
C ILE A 12 -20.14 1.32 32.34
N CYS A 13 -21.29 0.78 31.95
CA CYS A 13 -21.54 0.30 30.61
C CYS A 13 -21.52 1.41 29.55
N VAL A 14 -22.04 2.60 29.85
CA VAL A 14 -22.06 3.75 28.95
C VAL A 14 -20.65 4.33 28.77
N VAL A 15 -19.83 4.39 29.82
CA VAL A 15 -18.43 4.86 29.73
C VAL A 15 -17.56 3.87 28.95
N GLY A 16 -17.83 2.56 29.04
CA GLY A 16 -17.11 1.52 28.28
C GLY A 16 -17.37 1.54 26.76
N LEU A 17 -18.46 2.15 26.31
CA LEU A 17 -18.81 2.24 24.89
C LEU A 17 -18.10 3.37 24.13
N PHE A 18 -17.42 4.30 24.80
CA PHE A 18 -16.79 5.46 24.18
C PHE A 18 -15.27 5.33 23.96
N THR A 19 -14.65 4.25 24.39
CA THR A 19 -13.23 3.99 24.12
C THR A 19 -13.09 3.03 22.92
N MET A 20 -13.56 3.45 21.75
CA MET A 20 -13.13 2.77 20.51
C MET A 20 -11.70 3.19 20.22
N PRO A 21 -10.74 2.27 20.19
CA PRO A 21 -9.40 2.59 19.70
C PRO A 21 -9.55 3.10 18.26
N MET A 22 -9.04 4.30 17.98
CA MET A 22 -8.90 4.78 16.63
C MET A 22 -7.98 3.80 15.90
N ALA A 23 -8.57 2.92 15.10
CA ALA A 23 -7.79 2.03 14.26
C ALA A 23 -7.13 2.90 13.17
N HIS A 24 -5.82 3.08 13.29
CA HIS A 24 -5.02 3.65 12.20
C HIS A 24 -4.97 2.62 11.08
N ALA A 25 -5.65 2.91 9.99
CA ALA A 25 -5.69 2.02 8.84
C ALA A 25 -4.81 2.57 7.72
N LEU A 26 -3.73 1.84 7.42
CA LEU A 26 -2.96 2.00 6.20
C LEU A 26 -3.58 1.10 5.13
N SER A 27 -3.91 1.62 3.97
CA SER A 27 -4.37 0.82 2.83
C SER A 27 -3.78 1.31 1.52
N LEU A 28 -3.59 0.37 0.59
CA LEU A 28 -3.08 0.63 -0.74
C LEU A 28 -4.24 0.72 -1.72
N GLY A 29 -4.25 1.76 -2.52
CA GLY A 29 -5.22 1.99 -3.59
C GLY A 29 -4.74 1.50 -4.95
N ASP A 30 -5.25 2.12 -6.00
CA ASP A 30 -4.94 1.77 -7.37
C ASP A 30 -3.56 2.27 -7.81
N ILE A 31 -3.02 1.64 -8.83
CA ILE A 31 -1.79 2.05 -9.50
C ILE A 31 -2.11 2.89 -10.72
N LYS A 32 -1.43 4.03 -10.84
CA LYS A 32 -1.48 4.92 -12.00
C LYS A 32 -0.16 4.89 -12.72
N ILE A 33 -0.19 4.55 -14.01
CA ILE A 33 1.00 4.42 -14.85
C ILE A 33 1.23 5.74 -15.58
N LYS A 34 2.47 6.21 -15.60
CA LYS A 34 2.89 7.47 -16.23
C LYS A 34 3.83 7.27 -17.41
N SER A 35 4.41 6.08 -17.54
CA SER A 35 5.34 5.71 -18.60
C SER A 35 4.69 4.83 -19.67
N ALA A 36 5.30 4.74 -20.84
CA ALA A 36 4.87 3.88 -21.94
C ALA A 36 5.72 2.60 -22.02
N LEU A 37 5.32 1.69 -22.89
CA LEU A 37 6.11 0.51 -23.25
C LEU A 37 7.46 0.95 -23.84
N ASN A 38 8.51 0.26 -23.48
CA ASN A 38 9.91 0.54 -23.82
C ASN A 38 10.52 1.79 -23.16
N ASP A 39 9.79 2.42 -22.24
CA ASP A 39 10.34 3.42 -21.33
C ASP A 39 10.70 2.78 -19.97
N PRO A 40 11.58 3.39 -19.17
CA PRO A 40 11.67 3.06 -17.75
C PRO A 40 10.31 3.21 -17.08
N LEU A 41 9.94 2.24 -16.27
CA LEU A 41 8.65 2.30 -15.55
C LEU A 41 8.61 3.50 -14.63
N ASP A 42 7.51 4.24 -14.70
CA ASP A 42 7.13 5.27 -13.75
C ASP A 42 5.64 5.12 -13.44
N ALA A 43 5.34 4.78 -12.20
CA ALA A 43 3.98 4.57 -11.75
C ALA A 43 3.81 5.04 -10.30
N GLU A 44 2.59 5.30 -9.90
CA GLU A 44 2.24 5.70 -8.54
C GLU A 44 1.10 4.84 -8.01
N ILE A 45 1.28 4.30 -6.81
CA ILE A 45 0.25 3.59 -6.05
C ILE A 45 -0.31 4.56 -5.03
N THR A 46 -1.61 4.81 -5.07
CA THR A 46 -2.29 5.64 -4.08
C THR A 46 -2.23 4.98 -2.70
N VAL A 47 -1.95 5.76 -1.68
CA VAL A 47 -1.94 5.30 -0.29
C VAL A 47 -2.98 6.06 0.51
N HIS A 48 -3.81 5.33 1.23
CA HIS A 48 -4.75 5.87 2.20
C HIS A 48 -4.19 5.61 3.60
N SER A 49 -3.78 6.67 4.27
CA SER A 49 -3.29 6.61 5.64
C SER A 49 -3.77 7.82 6.42
N THR A 50 -4.06 7.62 7.68
CA THR A 50 -4.37 8.70 8.63
C THR A 50 -3.11 9.25 9.31
N ASP A 51 -1.99 8.55 9.18
CA ASP A 51 -0.70 8.92 9.76
C ASP A 51 0.38 9.02 8.69
N ALA A 52 0.86 10.25 8.45
CA ALA A 52 1.94 10.54 7.51
C ALA A 52 3.25 9.81 7.87
N GLY A 53 3.56 9.70 9.15
CA GLY A 53 4.77 9.04 9.62
C GLY A 53 4.77 7.54 9.32
N GLU A 54 3.63 6.91 9.31
CA GLU A 54 3.50 5.48 9.03
C GLU A 54 3.97 5.14 7.61
N ILE A 55 3.51 5.87 6.61
CA ILE A 55 3.88 5.60 5.21
C ILE A 55 5.28 6.12 4.85
N LEU A 56 5.65 7.31 5.33
CA LEU A 56 6.95 7.90 5.01
C LEU A 56 8.13 7.13 5.60
N ASN A 57 7.90 6.42 6.71
CA ASN A 57 8.89 5.55 7.35
C ASN A 57 8.67 4.06 7.07
N ALA A 58 7.70 3.72 6.22
CA ALA A 58 7.41 2.34 5.88
C ALA A 58 8.54 1.71 5.06
N ASN A 59 8.80 0.43 5.31
CA ASN A 59 9.63 -0.38 4.44
C ASN A 59 8.77 -0.97 3.33
N ILE A 60 9.05 -0.57 2.10
CA ILE A 60 8.32 -0.99 0.91
C ILE A 60 9.25 -1.79 0.02
N ARG A 61 8.85 -3.00 -0.31
CA ARG A 61 9.67 -3.90 -1.12
C ARG A 61 8.83 -4.82 -1.99
N LEU A 62 9.46 -5.39 -3.00
CA LEU A 62 8.91 -6.53 -3.72
C LEU A 62 8.74 -7.69 -2.71
N ALA A 63 7.58 -8.34 -2.74
CA ALA A 63 7.35 -9.54 -1.92
C ALA A 63 8.34 -10.65 -2.29
N SER A 64 8.52 -11.59 -1.39
CA SER A 64 9.44 -12.70 -1.61
C SER A 64 9.04 -13.59 -2.79
N GLN A 65 10.01 -14.35 -3.31
CA GLN A 65 9.77 -15.36 -4.36
C GLN A 65 8.63 -16.31 -3.98
N ASP A 66 8.63 -16.77 -2.74
CA ASP A 66 7.62 -17.69 -2.22
C ASP A 66 6.18 -17.11 -2.29
N VAL A 67 6.03 -15.82 -2.03
CA VAL A 67 4.73 -15.13 -2.15
C VAL A 67 4.30 -15.05 -3.62
N HIS A 68 5.21 -14.74 -4.53
CA HIS A 68 4.92 -14.71 -5.96
C HIS A 68 4.57 -16.09 -6.50
N ASP A 69 5.32 -17.12 -6.11
CA ASP A 69 5.08 -18.50 -6.53
C ASP A 69 3.70 -19.00 -6.11
N ARG A 70 3.27 -18.69 -4.89
CA ARG A 70 1.91 -19.01 -4.41
C ARG A 70 0.82 -18.30 -5.19
N ALA A 71 1.08 -17.13 -5.71
CA ALA A 71 0.17 -16.38 -6.57
C ALA A 71 0.24 -16.79 -8.05
N GLY A 72 1.13 -17.70 -8.40
CA GLY A 72 1.35 -18.13 -9.78
C GLY A 72 2.09 -17.09 -10.63
N LEU A 73 2.85 -16.19 -9.99
CA LEU A 73 3.61 -15.14 -10.66
C LEU A 73 5.09 -15.46 -10.69
N GLU A 74 5.73 -15.22 -11.83
CA GLU A 74 7.16 -15.38 -11.99
C GLU A 74 7.90 -14.05 -11.76
N ILE A 75 8.95 -14.08 -10.94
CA ILE A 75 9.83 -12.92 -10.76
C ILE A 75 10.84 -12.88 -11.91
N THR A 76 10.75 -11.86 -12.73
CA THR A 76 11.68 -11.61 -13.85
C THR A 76 12.77 -10.62 -13.44
N ARG A 77 13.72 -10.38 -14.34
CA ARG A 77 14.78 -9.37 -14.13
C ARG A 77 14.26 -7.96 -13.94
N HIS A 78 13.11 -7.64 -14.53
CA HIS A 78 12.47 -6.32 -14.34
C HIS A 78 12.02 -6.12 -12.92
N HIS A 79 11.45 -7.14 -12.28
CA HIS A 79 11.03 -7.09 -10.88
C HIS A 79 12.20 -6.80 -9.93
N LEU A 80 13.33 -7.45 -10.15
CA LEU A 80 14.52 -7.29 -9.30
C LEU A 80 15.14 -5.89 -9.38
N ARG A 81 14.76 -5.08 -10.36
CA ARG A 81 15.24 -3.72 -10.59
C ARG A 81 14.20 -2.65 -10.25
N MET A 82 13.04 -3.06 -9.74
CA MET A 82 12.00 -2.14 -9.30
C MET A 82 12.42 -1.46 -8.01
N GLN A 83 12.19 -0.15 -7.96
CA GLN A 83 12.39 0.68 -6.78
C GLN A 83 11.05 1.21 -6.31
N PHE A 84 10.87 1.25 -5.00
CA PHE A 84 9.65 1.72 -4.35
C PHE A 84 10.01 2.84 -3.37
N LYS A 85 9.37 3.99 -3.52
CA LYS A 85 9.63 5.15 -2.68
C LYS A 85 8.32 5.78 -2.22
N PRO A 86 8.11 5.98 -0.90
CA PRO A 86 6.98 6.77 -0.43
C PRO A 86 7.18 8.23 -0.81
N ILE A 87 6.14 8.86 -1.35
CA ILE A 87 6.13 10.27 -1.73
C ILE A 87 4.88 10.96 -1.20
N THR A 88 4.97 12.26 -1.03
CA THR A 88 3.82 13.12 -0.77
C THR A 88 3.37 13.74 -2.09
N THR A 89 2.14 13.46 -2.47
CA THR A 89 1.47 14.13 -3.58
C THR A 89 0.64 15.27 -3.03
N GLY A 90 0.62 16.44 -3.66
CA GLY A 90 0.03 17.68 -3.14
C GLY A 90 -1.20 17.52 -2.23
N LYS A 91 -1.42 18.47 -1.31
CA LYS A 91 -2.54 18.50 -0.33
C LYS A 91 -2.52 17.38 0.73
N GLY A 92 -1.33 16.94 1.18
CA GLY A 92 -1.21 15.96 2.25
C GLY A 92 -1.63 14.54 1.87
N LYS A 93 -1.69 14.21 0.60
CA LYS A 93 -1.90 12.86 0.08
C LYS A 93 -0.57 12.13 -0.07
N PHE A 94 -0.62 10.81 0.03
CA PHE A 94 0.55 9.95 -0.07
C PHE A 94 0.42 8.97 -1.23
N ALA A 95 1.55 8.60 -1.79
CA ALA A 95 1.66 7.57 -2.81
C ALA A 95 2.97 6.80 -2.66
N ILE A 96 3.05 5.65 -3.29
CA ILE A 96 4.30 4.92 -3.48
C ILE A 96 4.68 5.08 -4.95
N GLN A 97 5.81 5.72 -5.19
CA GLN A 97 6.40 5.79 -6.52
C GLN A 97 7.09 4.48 -6.84
N VAL A 98 6.75 3.91 -7.99
CA VAL A 98 7.31 2.65 -8.50
C VAL A 98 8.08 2.96 -9.76
N THR A 99 9.37 2.69 -9.76
CA THR A 99 10.26 3.02 -10.89
C THR A 99 11.19 1.86 -11.24
N THR A 100 11.69 1.86 -12.47
CA THR A 100 12.79 1.02 -12.92
C THR A 100 13.87 1.88 -13.57
N GLU A 101 15.13 1.48 -13.47
CA GLU A 101 16.23 2.17 -14.16
C GLU A 101 16.26 1.89 -15.66
N ARG A 102 15.82 0.70 -16.08
CA ARG A 102 15.85 0.26 -17.46
C ARG A 102 14.46 0.24 -18.07
N PRO A 103 14.37 0.42 -19.38
CA PRO A 103 13.14 0.27 -20.13
C PRO A 103 12.49 -1.09 -19.91
N VAL A 104 11.15 -1.08 -19.78
CA VAL A 104 10.34 -2.28 -19.68
C VAL A 104 9.72 -2.59 -21.03
N SER A 105 10.09 -3.72 -21.62
CA SER A 105 9.63 -4.17 -22.93
C SER A 105 8.43 -5.12 -22.88
N GLU A 106 8.02 -5.51 -21.68
CA GLU A 106 6.86 -6.38 -21.47
C GLU A 106 5.59 -5.54 -21.38
N PRO A 107 4.57 -5.81 -22.23
CA PRO A 107 3.33 -5.02 -22.22
C PRO A 107 2.50 -5.21 -20.95
N VAL A 108 2.70 -6.30 -20.24
CA VAL A 108 2.05 -6.58 -18.94
C VAL A 108 3.12 -6.95 -17.93
N LEU A 109 3.13 -6.25 -16.80
CA LEU A 109 4.01 -6.52 -15.69
C LEU A 109 3.17 -6.76 -14.43
N GLU A 110 3.24 -7.95 -13.86
CA GLU A 110 2.53 -8.32 -12.64
C GLU A 110 3.53 -8.50 -11.51
N PHE A 111 3.25 -7.90 -10.36
CA PHE A 111 4.12 -7.98 -9.19
C PHE A 111 3.34 -7.84 -7.90
N ILE A 112 3.93 -8.32 -6.80
CA ILE A 112 3.38 -8.22 -5.46
C ILE A 112 4.33 -7.40 -4.61
N ILE A 113 3.81 -6.40 -3.92
CA ILE A 113 4.56 -5.59 -2.96
C ILE A 113 4.19 -5.93 -1.52
N GLU A 114 5.14 -5.75 -0.65
CA GLU A 114 4.99 -5.81 0.79
C GLU A 114 5.33 -4.46 1.40
N VAL A 115 4.41 -3.91 2.18
CA VAL A 115 4.57 -2.64 2.90
C VAL A 115 4.48 -2.90 4.38
N THR A 116 5.56 -2.66 5.09
CA THR A 116 5.64 -2.80 6.55
C THR A 116 5.90 -1.44 7.17
N GLY A 117 4.97 -0.97 7.96
CA GLY A 117 5.10 0.32 8.65
C GLY A 117 4.22 0.39 9.89
N GLY A 118 4.77 0.91 11.00
CA GLY A 118 4.08 0.95 12.26
C GLY A 118 3.63 -0.44 12.72
N SER A 119 2.33 -0.61 12.93
CA SER A 119 1.71 -1.90 13.23
C SER A 119 1.12 -2.62 12.00
N SER A 120 1.27 -2.01 10.81
CA SER A 120 0.68 -2.51 9.56
C SER A 120 1.66 -3.36 8.78
N ASN A 121 1.18 -4.47 8.25
CA ASN A 121 1.88 -5.29 7.26
C ASN A 121 0.89 -5.60 6.15
N LEU A 122 1.12 -5.04 4.96
CA LEU A 122 0.26 -5.14 3.81
C LEU A 122 0.97 -5.87 2.68
N ILE A 123 0.25 -6.78 2.04
CA ILE A 123 0.70 -7.46 0.81
C ILE A 123 -0.37 -7.24 -0.25
N ARG A 124 0.03 -6.72 -1.41
CA ARG A 124 -0.88 -6.49 -2.52
C ARG A 124 -0.22 -6.74 -3.87
N GLY A 125 -0.96 -7.41 -4.75
CA GLY A 125 -0.58 -7.61 -6.14
C GLY A 125 -1.08 -6.48 -7.05
N TYR A 126 -0.29 -6.16 -8.06
CA TYR A 126 -0.62 -5.19 -9.10
C TYR A 126 -0.33 -5.77 -10.48
N ALA A 127 -1.17 -5.44 -11.44
CA ALA A 127 -0.96 -5.69 -12.84
C ALA A 127 -0.84 -4.35 -13.58
N VAL A 128 0.28 -4.14 -14.23
CA VAL A 128 0.59 -2.92 -14.99
C VAL A 128 0.48 -3.25 -16.47
N HIS A 129 -0.38 -2.53 -17.18
CA HIS A 129 -0.51 -2.59 -18.63
C HIS A 129 0.18 -1.37 -19.23
N LEU A 130 1.23 -1.60 -20.00
CA LEU A 130 1.99 -0.55 -20.67
C LEU A 130 1.49 -0.36 -22.09
N ASP A 131 1.01 0.84 -22.38
CA ASP A 131 0.58 1.20 -23.71
C ASP A 131 1.79 1.43 -24.63
N PRO A 132 1.64 1.16 -25.94
CA PRO A 132 2.66 1.51 -26.91
C PRO A 132 3.03 2.99 -26.84
N PRO A 133 4.30 3.36 -27.08
CA PRO A 133 4.68 4.76 -27.13
C PRO A 133 3.88 5.48 -28.22
N ASN A 134 3.40 6.67 -27.90
CA ASN A 134 2.77 7.53 -28.91
C ASN A 134 3.81 7.91 -29.95
N LEU A 135 3.56 7.53 -31.17
CA LEU A 135 4.39 7.88 -32.31
C LEU A 135 4.02 9.27 -32.82
#